data_cc2688130ef29a77e48096ed22e1bfb7
#
_entry.id   cc2688130ef29a77e48096ed22e1bfb7
#
_cell.length_a   1.000
_cell.length_b   1.000
_cell.length_c   1.000
_cell.angle_alpha   90.00
_cell.angle_beta   90.00
_cell.angle_gamma   90.00
#
_symmetry.space_group_name_H-M   'P 1'
#
loop_
_entity.id
_entity.type
_entity.pdbx_description
1 polymer ?
#
loop_
_entity_poly.entity_id
_entity_poly.type
_entity_poly.pdbx_seq_one_letter_code
_entity_poly.pdbx_strand_id
1 'polypeptide(L)'
;MIRSQGIKGNGDRYDMSEMGCRYRRGVMILPSMCDSDSKLSIPAAFDMFQNMATLHADHFDIGPAGMSRRNYFWVITRIVMHFERMPSMMDMTEMMTWIQPADRAKSERDFALYSGDEKLFEGRSIWAVMSHETGRLVPMAGLFPDHIDFDEPAPELPLSKIGKDFEGCEEIGTYTIRSVDIDLGGHMNNVNYIRAMLGCFSSEKIRELNIKDMEVQFVSQSYEGSTLTFRCRRPDDGTLEIGALNEEGKAVFLARLS
;
A
#
# COMPACT_ATOMS: atom_id res chain seq x y z
N MET A 1 -3.68 -25.47 21.42
CA MET A 1 -4.70 -24.70 22.17
C MET A 1 -3.97 -23.53 22.85
N ILE A 2 -3.72 -22.45 22.13
CA ILE A 2 -3.06 -21.24 22.65
C ILE A 2 -4.19 -20.24 22.88
N ARG A 3 -4.48 -19.98 24.16
CA ARG A 3 -5.40 -18.92 24.56
C ARG A 3 -4.71 -17.58 24.31
N SER A 4 -5.28 -16.75 23.46
CA SER A 4 -4.91 -15.36 23.30
C SER A 4 -5.25 -14.61 24.60
N GLN A 5 -4.28 -14.43 25.46
CA GLN A 5 -4.37 -13.42 26.51
C GLN A 5 -4.00 -12.09 25.86
N GLY A 6 -4.97 -11.20 25.74
CA GLY A 6 -4.76 -9.85 25.29
C GLY A 6 -3.74 -9.14 26.20
N ILE A 7 -2.70 -8.61 25.60
CA ILE A 7 -1.73 -7.74 26.27
C ILE A 7 -2.47 -6.45 26.62
N LYS A 8 -2.76 -6.29 27.92
CA LYS A 8 -3.21 -5.02 28.49
C LYS A 8 -2.00 -4.07 28.58
N GLY A 9 -1.74 -3.34 27.51
CA GLY A 9 -0.86 -2.18 27.53
C GLY A 9 -1.65 -0.95 27.99
N ASN A 10 -1.18 -0.27 29.02
CA ASN A 10 -1.66 1.04 29.43
C ASN A 10 -1.35 2.06 28.32
N GLY A 11 -2.37 2.61 27.66
CA GLY A 11 -2.17 3.75 26.76
C GLY A 11 -3.31 4.08 25.79
N ASP A 12 -3.95 3.13 25.18
CA ASP A 12 -4.96 3.43 24.16
C ASP A 12 -6.30 2.79 24.52
N ARG A 13 -7.11 3.51 25.32
CA ARG A 13 -8.55 3.23 25.38
C ARG A 13 -9.18 3.91 24.17
N TYR A 14 -9.22 3.20 23.07
CA TYR A 14 -10.10 3.58 21.97
C TYR A 14 -11.54 3.26 22.40
N ASP A 15 -12.40 4.26 22.36
CA ASP A 15 -13.83 4.04 22.54
C ASP A 15 -14.33 3.30 21.31
N MET A 16 -14.57 1.98 21.45
CA MET A 16 -15.05 1.10 20.39
C MET A 16 -16.45 1.50 19.88
N SER A 17 -17.18 2.36 20.60
CA SER A 17 -18.50 2.83 20.21
C SER A 17 -18.48 3.91 19.13
N GLU A 18 -17.30 4.56 18.89
CA GLU A 18 -17.10 5.58 17.85
C GLU A 18 -16.33 5.06 16.64
N MET A 19 -15.95 3.78 16.60
CA MET A 19 -15.25 3.19 15.45
C MET A 19 -16.26 2.78 14.37
N GLY A 20 -16.72 3.76 13.62
CA GLY A 20 -17.42 3.57 12.36
C GLY A 20 -16.47 3.06 11.26
N CYS A 21 -16.63 3.52 10.04
CA CYS A 21 -15.73 3.17 8.93
C CYS A 21 -14.30 3.72 9.08
N ARG A 22 -14.01 4.55 10.10
CA ARG A 22 -12.72 5.24 10.31
C ARG A 22 -11.89 4.59 11.41
N TYR A 23 -10.59 4.56 11.20
CA TYR A 23 -9.60 4.17 12.21
C TYR A 23 -8.47 5.19 12.24
N ARG A 24 -8.12 5.67 13.44
CA ARG A 24 -7.08 6.70 13.65
C ARG A 24 -6.02 6.21 14.61
N ARG A 25 -4.79 6.63 14.39
CA ARG A 25 -3.68 6.33 15.28
C ARG A 25 -2.61 7.41 15.23
N GLY A 26 -2.14 7.83 16.41
CA GLY A 26 -0.94 8.67 16.52
C GLY A 26 0.30 7.87 16.10
N VAL A 27 1.17 8.48 15.30
CA VAL A 27 2.42 7.88 14.83
C VAL A 27 3.55 8.90 14.96
N MET A 28 4.59 8.52 15.70
CA MET A 28 5.86 9.25 15.72
C MET A 28 6.72 8.78 14.55
N ILE A 29 7.28 9.71 13.79
CA ILE A 29 8.17 9.40 12.67
C ILE A 29 9.55 9.04 13.21
N LEU A 30 9.87 7.75 13.19
CA LEU A 30 11.12 7.20 13.75
C LEU A 30 12.25 7.21 12.72
N PRO A 31 13.53 7.21 13.15
CA PRO A 31 14.69 7.21 12.25
C PRO A 31 14.66 6.10 11.20
N SER A 32 14.17 4.89 11.54
CA SER A 32 14.06 3.75 10.62
C SER A 32 13.04 3.94 9.50
N MET A 33 12.17 4.94 9.61
CA MET A 33 11.16 5.29 8.61
C MET A 33 11.64 6.39 7.67
N CYS A 34 12.80 7.01 7.95
CA CYS A 34 13.26 8.20 7.26
C CYS A 34 14.23 7.89 6.11
N ASP A 35 14.26 8.78 5.15
CA ASP A 35 15.25 8.85 4.09
C ASP A 35 16.51 9.61 4.54
N SER A 36 17.44 9.84 3.59
CA SER A 36 18.69 10.58 3.82
C SER A 36 18.49 12.06 4.19
N ASP A 37 17.32 12.62 3.96
CA ASP A 37 16.98 14.01 4.26
C ASP A 37 16.23 14.12 5.60
N SER A 38 16.24 13.05 6.40
CA SER A 38 15.56 12.95 7.71
C SER A 38 14.04 13.18 7.59
N LYS A 39 13.45 12.84 6.47
CA LYS A 39 12.00 12.89 6.23
C LYS A 39 11.46 11.48 6.05
N LEU A 40 10.18 11.31 6.34
CA LEU A 40 9.47 10.05 6.08
C LEU A 40 9.73 9.63 4.63
N SER A 41 10.24 8.42 4.43
CA SER A 41 10.46 7.87 3.09
C SER A 41 9.16 7.41 2.44
N ILE A 42 9.09 7.48 1.11
CA ILE A 42 7.94 6.97 0.35
C ILE A 42 7.61 5.51 0.71
N PRO A 43 8.57 4.55 0.73
CA PRO A 43 8.26 3.19 1.14
C PRO A 43 7.68 3.08 2.55
N ALA A 44 8.18 3.89 3.51
CA ALA A 44 7.64 3.87 4.86
C ALA A 44 6.21 4.42 4.94
N ALA A 45 5.84 5.39 4.10
CA ALA A 45 4.45 5.84 3.99
C ALA A 45 3.52 4.70 3.52
N PHE A 46 3.96 3.89 2.54
CA PHE A 46 3.22 2.71 2.10
C PHE A 46 3.14 1.62 3.18
N ASP A 47 4.21 1.40 3.96
CA ASP A 47 4.18 0.48 5.12
C ASP A 47 3.16 0.93 6.16
N MET A 48 3.17 2.22 6.52
CA MET A 48 2.20 2.80 7.47
C MET A 48 0.78 2.54 7.01
N PHE A 49 0.51 2.78 5.74
CA PHE A 49 -0.79 2.54 5.14
C PHE A 49 -1.22 1.06 5.26
N GLN A 50 -0.38 0.09 4.84
CA GLN A 50 -0.70 -1.33 4.93
C GLN A 50 -0.94 -1.79 6.37
N ASN A 51 -0.12 -1.29 7.32
CA ASN A 51 -0.26 -1.59 8.74
C ASN A 51 -1.60 -1.07 9.28
N MET A 52 -1.99 0.17 8.95
CA MET A 52 -3.26 0.75 9.36
C MET A 52 -4.45 0.01 8.78
N ALA A 53 -4.37 -0.38 7.49
CA ALA A 53 -5.39 -1.17 6.84
C ALA A 53 -5.60 -2.52 7.54
N THR A 54 -4.50 -3.19 7.90
CA THR A 54 -4.51 -4.48 8.61
C THR A 54 -5.12 -4.35 10.01
N LEU A 55 -4.68 -3.36 10.79
CA LEU A 55 -5.19 -3.11 12.13
C LEU A 55 -6.69 -2.80 12.12
N HIS A 56 -7.15 -1.97 11.19
CA HIS A 56 -8.57 -1.65 11.05
C HIS A 56 -9.39 -2.87 10.60
N ALA A 57 -8.90 -3.64 9.63
CA ALA A 57 -9.58 -4.85 9.17
C ALA A 57 -9.71 -5.92 10.27
N ASP A 58 -8.73 -6.00 11.18
CA ASP A 58 -8.74 -6.95 12.29
C ASP A 58 -9.87 -6.66 13.29
N HIS A 59 -10.26 -5.39 13.47
CA HIS A 59 -11.41 -5.01 14.30
C HIS A 59 -12.74 -5.59 13.78
N PHE A 60 -12.85 -5.83 12.50
CA PHE A 60 -14.04 -6.39 11.86
C PHE A 60 -13.95 -7.91 11.60
N ASP A 61 -12.95 -8.58 12.15
CA ASP A 61 -12.68 -10.00 11.88
C ASP A 61 -12.46 -10.32 10.39
N ILE A 62 -12.03 -9.33 9.61
CA ILE A 62 -11.63 -9.44 8.21
C ILE A 62 -10.16 -9.12 7.99
N GLY A 63 -9.37 -9.01 9.06
CA GLY A 63 -7.91 -8.98 9.02
C GLY A 63 -7.33 -10.35 8.60
N PRO A 64 -5.99 -10.48 8.54
CA PRO A 64 -5.33 -11.70 8.03
C PRO A 64 -5.81 -12.98 8.72
N ALA A 65 -5.96 -12.97 10.06
CA ALA A 65 -6.40 -14.14 10.82
C ALA A 65 -7.88 -14.48 10.53
N GLY A 66 -8.76 -13.48 10.46
CA GLY A 66 -10.18 -13.65 10.15
C GLY A 66 -10.40 -14.19 8.74
N MET A 67 -9.66 -13.66 7.77
CA MET A 67 -9.72 -14.12 6.39
C MET A 67 -9.15 -15.52 6.21
N SER A 68 -8.05 -15.85 6.87
CA SER A 68 -7.46 -17.20 6.85
C SER A 68 -8.43 -18.25 7.40
N ARG A 69 -9.21 -17.97 8.46
CA ARG A 69 -10.26 -18.88 8.96
C ARG A 69 -11.36 -19.17 7.94
N ARG A 70 -11.58 -18.23 7.00
CA ARG A 70 -12.55 -18.36 5.89
C ARG A 70 -11.92 -18.97 4.64
N ASN A 71 -10.64 -19.33 4.69
CA ASN A 71 -9.84 -19.78 3.56
C ASN A 71 -9.71 -18.73 2.44
N TYR A 72 -9.66 -17.46 2.83
CA TYR A 72 -9.55 -16.29 1.96
C TYR A 72 -8.33 -15.46 2.31
N PHE A 73 -7.90 -14.60 1.37
CA PHE A 73 -6.86 -13.59 1.60
C PHE A 73 -7.11 -12.33 0.77
N TRP A 74 -6.63 -11.21 1.29
CA TRP A 74 -6.69 -9.93 0.62
C TRP A 74 -5.54 -9.78 -0.38
N VAL A 75 -5.85 -9.17 -1.53
CA VAL A 75 -4.88 -8.78 -2.55
C VAL A 75 -5.05 -7.29 -2.83
N ILE A 76 -3.98 -6.52 -2.69
CA ILE A 76 -3.93 -5.15 -3.17
C ILE A 76 -3.68 -5.20 -4.67
N THR A 77 -4.51 -4.53 -5.45
CA THR A 77 -4.34 -4.46 -6.90
C THR A 77 -3.78 -3.11 -7.34
N ARG A 78 -4.06 -2.05 -6.57
CA ARG A 78 -3.64 -0.69 -6.90
C ARG A 78 -3.56 0.18 -5.65
N ILE A 79 -2.61 1.11 -5.64
CA ILE A 79 -2.54 2.20 -4.66
C ILE A 79 -2.23 3.48 -5.42
N VAL A 80 -2.90 4.58 -5.08
CA VAL A 80 -2.57 5.94 -5.49
C VAL A 80 -2.35 6.79 -4.27
N MET A 81 -1.29 7.62 -4.28
CA MET A 81 -0.93 8.52 -3.20
C MET A 81 -0.62 9.92 -3.75
N HIS A 82 -1.06 10.92 -3.02
CA HIS A 82 -0.70 12.32 -3.22
C HIS A 82 0.04 12.84 -1.99
N PHE A 83 1.23 13.42 -2.20
CA PHE A 83 2.12 13.94 -1.16
C PHE A 83 2.17 15.47 -1.24
N GLU A 84 1.52 16.15 -0.29
CA GLU A 84 1.70 17.60 -0.11
C GLU A 84 3.13 17.86 0.41
N ARG A 85 3.48 17.19 1.50
CA ARG A 85 4.84 17.17 2.05
C ARG A 85 5.09 15.94 2.90
N MET A 86 6.35 15.57 3.06
CA MET A 86 6.75 14.51 3.98
C MET A 86 7.08 15.10 5.36
N PRO A 87 6.58 14.49 6.47
CA PRO A 87 6.95 14.88 7.82
C PRO A 87 8.42 14.57 8.11
N SER A 88 8.99 15.31 9.05
CA SER A 88 10.37 15.15 9.49
C SER A 88 10.50 14.07 10.57
N MET A 89 11.70 13.56 10.75
CA MET A 89 12.05 12.68 11.86
C MET A 89 11.65 13.32 13.20
N MET A 90 11.05 12.52 14.08
CA MET A 90 10.51 12.88 15.40
C MET A 90 9.23 13.71 15.38
N ASP A 91 8.66 14.04 14.21
CA ASP A 91 7.33 14.63 14.16
C ASP A 91 6.28 13.66 14.70
N MET A 92 5.35 14.21 15.50
CA MET A 92 4.13 13.51 15.90
C MET A 92 3.05 13.75 14.87
N THR A 93 2.51 12.68 14.32
CA THR A 93 1.49 12.70 13.27
C THR A 93 0.30 11.84 13.66
N GLU A 94 -0.84 12.02 12.98
CA GLU A 94 -2.00 11.16 13.08
C GLU A 94 -2.29 10.54 11.72
N MET A 95 -2.26 9.20 11.67
CA MET A 95 -2.67 8.44 10.49
C MET A 95 -4.14 8.03 10.63
N MET A 96 -4.91 8.29 9.57
CA MET A 96 -6.32 7.89 9.47
C MET A 96 -6.51 6.98 8.27
N THR A 97 -7.39 5.97 8.41
CA THR A 97 -7.84 5.13 7.30
C THR A 97 -9.33 4.86 7.42
N TRP A 98 -10.03 4.73 6.29
CA TRP A 98 -11.46 4.42 6.23
C TRP A 98 -11.78 3.57 5.00
N ILE A 99 -12.91 2.87 5.08
CA ILE A 99 -13.37 1.94 4.05
C ILE A 99 -14.47 2.64 3.25
N GLN A 100 -14.47 2.47 1.93
CA GLN A 100 -15.56 2.86 1.06
C GLN A 100 -16.55 1.69 0.86
N PRO A 101 -17.80 1.97 0.49
CA PRO A 101 -18.74 0.92 0.12
C PRO A 101 -18.14 -0.03 -0.90
N ALA A 102 -18.21 -1.35 -0.63
CA ALA A 102 -17.67 -2.34 -1.53
C ALA A 102 -18.51 -2.47 -2.80
N ASP A 103 -17.86 -2.50 -3.97
CA ASP A 103 -18.46 -2.97 -5.21
C ASP A 103 -18.26 -4.48 -5.35
N ARG A 104 -19.01 -5.13 -6.20
CA ARG A 104 -19.13 -6.61 -6.41
C ARG A 104 -17.90 -7.44 -6.07
N ALA A 105 -16.73 -7.04 -6.52
CA ALA A 105 -15.47 -7.78 -6.35
C ALA A 105 -14.30 -6.90 -5.86
N LYS A 106 -14.57 -5.63 -5.52
CA LYS A 106 -13.56 -4.66 -5.10
C LYS A 106 -13.97 -3.98 -3.82
N SER A 107 -12.99 -3.71 -2.96
CA SER A 107 -13.12 -2.82 -1.82
C SER A 107 -12.11 -1.69 -1.99
N GLU A 108 -12.56 -0.46 -1.80
CA GLU A 108 -11.69 0.71 -1.77
C GLU A 108 -11.46 1.11 -0.32
N ARG A 109 -10.22 1.53 -0.05
CA ARG A 109 -9.82 2.03 1.25
C ARG A 109 -9.00 3.29 1.06
N ASP A 110 -9.41 4.32 1.76
CA ASP A 110 -8.73 5.60 1.77
C ASP A 110 -7.91 5.78 3.04
N PHE A 111 -6.96 6.70 3.00
CA PHE A 111 -6.12 7.04 4.12
C PHE A 111 -5.54 8.45 3.98
N ALA A 112 -5.19 9.03 5.11
CA ALA A 112 -4.51 10.33 5.17
C ALA A 112 -3.59 10.40 6.39
N LEU A 113 -2.52 11.16 6.28
CA LEU A 113 -1.63 11.52 7.39
C LEU A 113 -1.76 13.00 7.69
N TYR A 114 -1.87 13.34 8.97
CA TYR A 114 -2.02 14.72 9.45
C TYR A 114 -0.93 15.10 10.45
N SER A 115 -0.60 16.40 10.48
CA SER A 115 0.14 17.04 11.57
C SER A 115 -0.73 18.18 12.12
N GLY A 116 -1.39 17.95 13.26
CA GLY A 116 -2.49 18.81 13.67
C GLY A 116 -3.60 18.79 12.64
N ASP A 117 -4.00 19.98 12.15
CA ASP A 117 -5.04 20.13 11.12
C ASP A 117 -4.50 20.08 9.69
N GLU A 118 -3.18 20.02 9.51
CA GLU A 118 -2.54 20.00 8.21
C GLU A 118 -2.49 18.56 7.65
N LYS A 119 -3.10 18.35 6.48
CA LYS A 119 -2.98 17.09 5.74
C LYS A 119 -1.62 17.05 5.03
N LEU A 120 -0.82 16.02 5.33
CA LEU A 120 0.54 15.84 4.80
C LEU A 120 0.55 14.99 3.53
N PHE A 121 -0.25 13.94 3.51
CA PHE A 121 -0.51 13.13 2.33
C PHE A 121 -1.84 12.41 2.47
N GLU A 122 -2.35 11.98 1.35
CA GLU A 122 -3.53 11.11 1.28
C GLU A 122 -3.37 10.05 0.20
N GLY A 123 -4.22 9.05 0.22
CA GLY A 123 -4.17 8.00 -0.77
C GLY A 123 -5.38 7.10 -0.76
N ARG A 124 -5.46 6.27 -1.78
CA ARG A 124 -6.47 5.24 -1.98
C ARG A 124 -5.84 3.94 -2.41
N SER A 125 -6.38 2.85 -1.94
CA SER A 125 -6.04 1.51 -2.38
C SER A 125 -7.26 0.74 -2.83
N ILE A 126 -7.05 -0.15 -3.80
CA ILE A 126 -8.07 -1.04 -4.33
C ILE A 126 -7.69 -2.47 -3.98
N TRP A 127 -8.62 -3.16 -3.33
CA TRP A 127 -8.45 -4.51 -2.84
C TRP A 127 -9.42 -5.47 -3.51
N ALA A 128 -8.98 -6.72 -3.60
CA ALA A 128 -9.80 -7.85 -3.96
C ALA A 128 -9.61 -8.97 -2.93
N VAL A 129 -10.55 -9.91 -2.86
CA VAL A 129 -10.43 -11.12 -2.05
C VAL A 129 -10.27 -12.31 -2.94
N MET A 130 -9.34 -13.20 -2.59
CA MET A 130 -9.07 -14.44 -3.28
C MET A 130 -9.33 -15.62 -2.35
N SER A 131 -9.81 -16.73 -2.91
CA SER A 131 -9.92 -18.00 -2.22
C SER A 131 -8.60 -18.79 -2.33
N HIS A 132 -8.07 -19.28 -1.21
CA HIS A 132 -6.92 -20.17 -1.19
C HIS A 132 -7.20 -21.50 -1.91
N GLU A 133 -8.45 -21.97 -1.83
CA GLU A 133 -8.83 -23.26 -2.40
C GLU A 133 -8.90 -23.23 -3.93
N THR A 134 -9.53 -22.17 -4.47
CA THR A 134 -9.83 -22.09 -5.91
C THR A 134 -8.89 -21.17 -6.69
N GLY A 135 -8.13 -20.30 -6.00
CA GLY A 135 -7.33 -19.25 -6.63
C GLY A 135 -8.18 -18.20 -7.36
N ARG A 136 -9.48 -18.10 -7.07
CA ARG A 136 -10.40 -17.20 -7.76
C ARG A 136 -10.86 -16.07 -6.86
N LEU A 137 -11.32 -14.98 -7.49
CA LEU A 137 -11.94 -13.85 -6.81
C LEU A 137 -13.19 -14.30 -6.04
N VAL A 138 -13.33 -13.76 -4.83
CA VAL A 138 -14.49 -13.94 -3.96
C VAL A 138 -15.34 -12.67 -4.02
N PRO A 139 -16.67 -12.78 -4.17
CA PRO A 139 -17.56 -11.61 -4.09
C PRO A 139 -17.46 -10.93 -2.72
N MET A 140 -17.55 -9.60 -2.68
CA MET A 140 -17.50 -8.81 -1.45
C MET A 140 -18.75 -8.89 -0.59
N ALA A 141 -19.87 -9.38 -1.15
CA ALA A 141 -21.14 -9.48 -0.45
C ALA A 141 -21.01 -10.32 0.84
N GLY A 142 -21.42 -9.76 1.97
CA GLY A 142 -21.37 -10.42 3.28
C GLY A 142 -19.98 -10.53 3.91
N LEU A 143 -18.93 -9.92 3.34
CA LEU A 143 -17.60 -9.86 3.96
C LEU A 143 -17.54 -8.82 5.08
N PHE A 144 -18.13 -7.64 4.83
CA PHE A 144 -18.17 -6.56 5.81
C PHE A 144 -19.36 -6.72 6.76
N PRO A 145 -19.20 -6.36 8.04
CA PRO A 145 -20.31 -6.29 8.97
C PRO A 145 -21.39 -5.29 8.52
N ASP A 146 -22.66 -5.61 8.75
CA ASP A 146 -23.81 -4.78 8.34
C ASP A 146 -23.88 -3.41 9.04
N HIS A 147 -23.10 -3.23 10.12
CA HIS A 147 -23.11 -2.02 10.94
C HIS A 147 -22.01 -1.00 10.58
N ILE A 148 -21.25 -1.22 9.51
CA ILE A 148 -20.25 -0.24 9.05
C ILE A 148 -20.97 0.93 8.42
N ASP A 149 -20.72 2.11 8.98
CA ASP A 149 -21.13 3.38 8.40
C ASP A 149 -20.09 3.89 7.41
N PHE A 150 -20.49 4.24 6.18
CA PHE A 150 -19.62 4.62 5.08
C PHE A 150 -19.73 6.12 4.75
N ASP A 151 -19.85 6.97 5.77
CA ASP A 151 -20.15 8.40 5.61
C ASP A 151 -18.95 9.25 5.14
N GLU A 152 -17.74 8.69 5.15
CA GLU A 152 -16.55 9.46 4.82
C GLU A 152 -16.35 9.59 3.31
N PRO A 153 -16.26 10.82 2.77
CA PRO A 153 -16.02 11.00 1.35
C PRO A 153 -14.64 10.48 0.94
N ALA A 154 -14.57 9.96 -0.26
CA ALA A 154 -13.33 9.53 -0.87
C ALA A 154 -12.50 10.75 -1.33
N PRO A 155 -11.16 10.73 -1.22
CA PRO A 155 -10.30 11.75 -1.81
C PRO A 155 -10.43 11.75 -3.35
N GLU A 156 -10.27 12.92 -3.96
CA GLU A 156 -10.27 13.07 -5.42
C GLU A 156 -8.92 12.66 -6.00
N LEU A 157 -8.67 11.37 -6.07
CA LEU A 157 -7.44 10.78 -6.61
C LEU A 157 -7.77 10.02 -7.91
N PRO A 158 -7.51 10.62 -9.09
CA PRO A 158 -7.81 9.97 -10.35
C PRO A 158 -6.90 8.76 -10.57
N LEU A 159 -7.47 7.67 -11.06
CA LEU A 159 -6.74 6.47 -11.46
C LEU A 159 -6.35 6.57 -12.94
N SER A 160 -5.07 6.35 -13.22
CA SER A 160 -4.52 6.37 -14.57
C SER A 160 -4.53 4.98 -15.20
N LYS A 161 -4.53 4.92 -16.51
CA LYS A 161 -4.26 3.68 -17.23
C LYS A 161 -2.77 3.61 -17.56
N ILE A 162 -2.02 2.81 -16.81
CA ILE A 162 -0.60 2.55 -17.07
C ILE A 162 -0.51 1.39 -18.08
N GLY A 163 0.17 1.62 -19.20
CA GLY A 163 0.39 0.57 -20.19
C GLY A 163 1.37 -0.49 -19.69
N LYS A 164 1.13 -1.76 -20.04
CA LYS A 164 1.95 -2.89 -19.58
C LYS A 164 3.16 -3.20 -20.46
N ASP A 165 3.23 -2.59 -21.65
CA ASP A 165 4.28 -2.81 -22.63
C ASP A 165 5.44 -1.85 -22.36
N PHE A 166 6.60 -2.42 -22.03
CA PHE A 166 7.87 -1.72 -21.80
C PHE A 166 8.96 -2.28 -22.72
N GLU A 167 8.60 -2.97 -23.81
CA GLU A 167 9.56 -3.41 -24.81
C GLU A 167 10.28 -2.20 -25.43
N GLY A 168 11.61 -2.27 -25.54
CA GLY A 168 12.43 -1.18 -26.06
C GLY A 168 12.56 0.05 -25.14
N CYS A 169 11.88 0.09 -23.99
CA CYS A 169 12.06 1.15 -23.02
C CYS A 169 13.42 1.08 -22.31
N GLU A 170 13.88 2.22 -21.79
CA GLU A 170 15.13 2.34 -21.03
C GLU A 170 15.13 1.42 -19.82
N GLU A 171 16.16 0.60 -19.67
CA GLU A 171 16.40 -0.21 -18.48
C GLU A 171 17.11 0.64 -17.43
N ILE A 172 16.50 0.74 -16.23
CA ILE A 172 17.03 1.54 -15.12
C ILE A 172 17.65 0.71 -14.00
N GLY A 173 17.47 -0.61 -14.02
CA GLY A 173 18.09 -1.51 -13.06
C GLY A 173 17.43 -2.87 -12.98
N THR A 174 18.04 -3.75 -12.18
CA THR A 174 17.51 -5.09 -11.90
C THR A 174 17.48 -5.34 -10.40
N TYR A 175 16.61 -6.23 -9.95
CA TYR A 175 16.52 -6.63 -8.54
C TYR A 175 16.21 -8.13 -8.44
N THR A 176 17.06 -8.89 -7.74
CA THR A 176 16.78 -10.28 -7.41
C THR A 176 16.09 -10.36 -6.05
N ILE A 177 14.90 -10.92 -6.03
CA ILE A 177 14.05 -11.06 -4.83
C ILE A 177 14.75 -11.96 -3.82
N ARG A 178 14.84 -11.50 -2.57
CA ARG A 178 15.49 -12.18 -1.46
C ARG A 178 14.47 -12.66 -0.43
N SER A 179 14.89 -13.55 0.47
CA SER A 179 14.05 -14.07 1.56
C SER A 179 13.44 -12.97 2.45
N VAL A 180 14.15 -11.84 2.64
CA VAL A 180 13.67 -10.69 3.42
C VAL A 180 12.57 -9.89 2.72
N ASP A 181 12.34 -10.13 1.43
CA ASP A 181 11.30 -9.47 0.66
C ASP A 181 9.96 -10.20 0.72
N ILE A 182 9.97 -11.45 1.20
CA ILE A 182 8.81 -12.35 1.16
C ILE A 182 7.89 -12.10 2.36
N ASP A 183 6.60 -11.94 2.10
CA ASP A 183 5.58 -11.77 3.11
C ASP A 183 4.93 -13.09 3.56
N LEU A 184 3.91 -12.99 4.41
CA LEU A 184 3.16 -14.15 4.93
C LEU A 184 2.44 -14.95 3.83
N GLY A 185 2.21 -14.38 2.66
CA GLY A 185 1.63 -15.03 1.49
C GLY A 185 2.64 -15.84 0.67
N GLY A 186 3.92 -15.77 1.01
CA GLY A 186 4.98 -16.46 0.26
C GLY A 186 5.41 -15.75 -1.03
N HIS A 187 5.08 -14.48 -1.19
CA HIS A 187 5.41 -13.66 -2.36
C HIS A 187 6.13 -12.39 -1.95
N MET A 188 6.72 -11.69 -2.91
CA MET A 188 7.32 -10.38 -2.66
C MET A 188 6.27 -9.41 -2.10
N ASN A 189 6.57 -8.84 -0.92
CA ASN A 189 5.70 -7.84 -0.29
C ASN A 189 5.51 -6.62 -1.20
N ASN A 190 4.30 -6.07 -1.22
CA ASN A 190 3.93 -4.96 -2.09
C ASN A 190 4.87 -3.74 -1.95
N VAL A 191 5.28 -3.39 -0.73
CA VAL A 191 6.18 -2.25 -0.50
C VAL A 191 7.59 -2.54 -1.00
N ASN A 192 8.02 -3.80 -1.06
CA ASN A 192 9.34 -4.16 -1.55
C ASN A 192 9.49 -3.95 -3.06
N TYR A 193 8.41 -4.02 -3.85
CA TYR A 193 8.45 -3.55 -5.25
C TYR A 193 8.76 -2.05 -5.33
N ILE A 194 8.18 -1.25 -4.44
CA ILE A 194 8.43 0.21 -4.39
C ILE A 194 9.86 0.48 -3.94
N ARG A 195 10.38 -0.25 -2.95
CA ARG A 195 11.79 -0.16 -2.51
C ARG A 195 12.76 -0.51 -3.63
N ALA A 196 12.52 -1.64 -4.31
CA ALA A 196 13.35 -2.08 -5.42
C ALA A 196 13.33 -1.08 -6.58
N MET A 197 12.15 -0.57 -6.95
CA MET A 197 11.98 0.45 -7.99
C MET A 197 12.72 1.75 -7.65
N LEU A 198 12.52 2.30 -6.44
CA LEU A 198 13.20 3.52 -6.01
C LEU A 198 14.70 3.30 -5.84
N GLY A 199 15.12 2.08 -5.49
CA GLY A 199 16.52 1.67 -5.42
C GLY A 199 17.27 1.70 -6.75
N CYS A 200 16.56 1.79 -7.89
CA CYS A 200 17.17 2.01 -9.21
C CYS A 200 17.65 3.46 -9.42
N PHE A 201 17.30 4.37 -8.51
CA PHE A 201 17.67 5.79 -8.57
C PHE A 201 18.62 6.18 -7.44
N SER A 202 19.51 7.12 -7.69
CA SER A 202 20.29 7.75 -6.61
C SER A 202 19.38 8.62 -5.74
N SER A 203 19.80 8.88 -4.49
CA SER A 203 19.07 9.79 -3.58
C SER A 203 18.92 11.20 -4.19
N GLU A 204 19.91 11.67 -4.93
CA GLU A 204 19.85 12.94 -5.66
C GLU A 204 18.76 12.89 -6.73
N LYS A 205 18.70 11.80 -7.50
CA LYS A 205 17.67 11.63 -8.55
C LYS A 205 16.26 11.56 -7.98
N ILE A 206 16.06 10.90 -6.85
CA ILE A 206 14.76 10.87 -6.16
C ILE A 206 14.34 12.28 -5.74
N ARG A 207 15.26 13.10 -5.22
CA ARG A 207 14.99 14.51 -4.90
C ARG A 207 14.60 15.34 -6.13
N GLU A 208 15.32 15.16 -7.24
CA GLU A 208 15.02 15.85 -8.51
C GLU A 208 13.64 15.48 -9.07
N LEU A 209 13.23 14.24 -8.90
CA LEU A 209 11.90 13.79 -9.33
C LEU A 209 10.78 14.51 -8.59
N ASN A 210 11.04 14.98 -7.37
CA ASN A 210 10.08 15.75 -6.55
C ASN A 210 8.66 15.16 -6.57
N ILE A 211 8.57 13.86 -6.33
CA ILE A 211 7.36 13.05 -6.51
C ILE A 211 6.23 13.61 -5.66
N LYS A 212 5.18 14.10 -6.31
CA LYS A 212 3.94 14.56 -5.68
C LYS A 212 2.85 13.52 -5.74
N ASP A 213 2.77 12.82 -6.86
CA ASP A 213 1.81 11.75 -7.04
C ASP A 213 2.52 10.45 -7.38
N MET A 214 2.06 9.38 -6.78
CA MET A 214 2.52 8.02 -7.10
C MET A 214 1.33 7.09 -7.21
N GLU A 215 1.17 6.49 -8.37
CA GLU A 215 0.24 5.39 -8.59
C GLU A 215 1.01 4.11 -8.84
N VAL A 216 0.64 3.02 -8.16
CA VAL A 216 1.22 1.69 -8.37
C VAL A 216 0.14 0.66 -8.64
N GLN A 217 0.46 -0.31 -9.51
CA GLN A 217 -0.40 -1.46 -9.82
C GLN A 217 0.38 -2.75 -9.64
N PHE A 218 -0.20 -3.68 -8.88
CA PHE A 218 0.31 -5.03 -8.71
C PHE A 218 -0.39 -5.94 -9.72
N VAL A 219 0.35 -6.42 -10.70
CA VAL A 219 -0.19 -7.16 -11.86
C VAL A 219 -0.16 -8.66 -11.63
N SER A 220 0.96 -9.15 -11.08
CA SER A 220 1.13 -10.55 -10.69
C SER A 220 2.14 -10.69 -9.55
N GLN A 221 2.11 -11.85 -8.91
CA GLN A 221 3.01 -12.18 -7.81
C GLN A 221 4.41 -12.51 -8.33
N SER A 222 5.43 -12.22 -7.51
CA SER A 222 6.82 -12.62 -7.75
C SER A 222 7.37 -13.35 -6.53
N TYR A 223 8.33 -14.24 -6.74
CA TYR A 223 8.80 -15.20 -5.74
C TYR A 223 10.29 -15.01 -5.44
N GLU A 224 10.75 -15.54 -4.33
CA GLU A 224 12.17 -15.57 -3.98
C GLU A 224 13.00 -16.19 -5.10
N GLY A 225 14.15 -15.58 -5.39
CA GLY A 225 15.08 -16.00 -6.44
C GLY A 225 14.77 -15.45 -7.83
N SER A 226 13.53 -14.99 -8.10
CA SER A 226 13.20 -14.35 -9.38
C SER A 226 13.92 -13.00 -9.51
N THR A 227 14.28 -12.64 -10.73
CA THR A 227 14.89 -11.35 -11.04
C THR A 227 13.89 -10.45 -11.76
N LEU A 228 13.73 -9.24 -11.25
CA LEU A 228 12.94 -8.19 -11.86
C LEU A 228 13.84 -7.24 -12.63
N THR A 229 13.45 -6.92 -13.87
CA THR A 229 14.08 -5.86 -14.67
C THR A 229 13.17 -4.63 -14.64
N PHE A 230 13.67 -3.51 -14.16
CA PHE A 230 12.95 -2.24 -14.13
C PHE A 230 13.24 -1.46 -15.41
N ARG A 231 12.18 -1.08 -16.12
CA ARG A 231 12.26 -0.23 -17.29
C ARG A 231 11.38 0.99 -17.14
N CYS A 232 11.79 2.11 -17.74
CA CYS A 232 11.02 3.35 -17.65
C CYS A 232 10.77 3.97 -19.02
N ARG A 233 9.73 4.80 -19.06
CA ARG A 233 9.42 5.69 -20.19
C ARG A 233 8.81 6.99 -19.66
N ARG A 234 8.87 8.03 -20.50
CA ARG A 234 8.25 9.33 -20.22
C ARG A 234 7.17 9.58 -21.25
N PRO A 235 5.88 9.46 -20.90
CA PRO A 235 4.78 9.94 -21.72
C PRO A 235 4.87 11.47 -21.95
N ASP A 236 4.13 11.95 -22.96
CA ASP A 236 4.12 13.38 -23.35
C ASP A 236 3.56 14.31 -22.27
N ASP A 237 2.88 13.78 -21.26
CA ASP A 237 2.32 14.53 -20.12
C ASP A 237 3.34 14.85 -19.01
N GLY A 238 4.62 14.49 -19.22
CA GLY A 238 5.72 14.77 -18.30
C GLY A 238 5.85 13.81 -17.13
N THR A 239 4.99 12.80 -17.03
CA THR A 239 5.07 11.77 -15.99
C THR A 239 6.20 10.78 -16.26
N LEU A 240 6.59 10.01 -15.24
CA LEU A 240 7.50 8.88 -15.35
C LEU A 240 6.74 7.58 -15.13
N GLU A 241 6.63 6.74 -16.14
CA GLU A 241 6.08 5.39 -16.00
C GLU A 241 7.21 4.36 -15.88
N ILE A 242 7.06 3.42 -14.94
CA ILE A 242 8.05 2.37 -14.65
C ILE A 242 7.32 1.03 -14.62
N GLY A 243 7.88 0.04 -15.32
CA GLY A 243 7.46 -1.35 -15.26
C GLY A 243 8.54 -2.24 -14.63
N ALA A 244 8.18 -3.09 -13.68
CA ALA A 244 9.00 -4.22 -13.30
C ALA A 244 8.59 -5.44 -14.11
N LEU A 245 9.52 -6.01 -14.85
CA LEU A 245 9.30 -7.16 -15.73
C LEU A 245 9.95 -8.40 -15.14
N ASN A 246 9.28 -9.53 -15.23
CA ASN A 246 9.85 -10.84 -14.88
C ASN A 246 10.79 -11.34 -16.00
N GLU A 247 11.40 -12.50 -15.82
CA GLU A 247 12.33 -13.12 -16.76
C GLU A 247 11.70 -13.43 -18.13
N GLU A 248 10.37 -13.50 -18.22
CA GLU A 248 9.62 -13.67 -19.47
C GLU A 248 9.31 -12.33 -20.17
N GLY A 249 9.76 -11.20 -19.62
CA GLY A 249 9.48 -9.85 -20.12
C GLY A 249 8.05 -9.36 -19.82
N LYS A 250 7.28 -10.06 -18.97
CA LYS A 250 5.93 -9.67 -18.59
C LYS A 250 5.95 -8.72 -17.39
N ALA A 251 5.18 -7.63 -17.46
CA ALA A 251 5.03 -6.71 -16.35
C ALA A 251 4.34 -7.38 -15.15
N VAL A 252 4.99 -7.34 -13.99
CA VAL A 252 4.48 -7.83 -12.71
C VAL A 252 4.07 -6.69 -11.78
N PHE A 253 4.68 -5.53 -11.94
CA PHE A 253 4.40 -4.30 -11.20
C PHE A 253 4.54 -3.11 -12.14
N LEU A 254 3.70 -2.10 -11.94
CA LEU A 254 3.69 -0.85 -12.70
C LEU A 254 3.64 0.33 -11.72
N ALA A 255 4.33 1.41 -12.06
CA ALA A 255 4.26 2.67 -11.33
C ALA A 255 4.16 3.85 -12.29
N ARG A 256 3.49 4.92 -11.85
CA ARG A 256 3.44 6.24 -12.49
C ARG A 256 3.74 7.29 -11.44
N LEU A 257 4.68 8.16 -11.74
CA LEU A 257 5.17 9.22 -10.87
C LEU A 257 4.96 10.58 -11.56
N SER A 258 4.51 11.59 -10.79
CA SER A 258 4.41 12.99 -11.24
C SER A 258 4.76 13.97 -10.13
#